data_65643d765c96cb90613e95d73bb8644e
#
_entry.id   65643d765c96cb90613e95d73bb8644e
#
_cell.length_a   1.000
_cell.length_b   1.000
_cell.length_c   1.000
_cell.angle_alpha   90.00
_cell.angle_beta   90.00
_cell.angle_gamma   90.00
#
_symmetry.space_group_name_H-M   'P 1'
#
loop_
_entity.id
_entity.type
_entity.pdbx_description
1 polymer ?
#
loop_
_entity_poly.entity_id
_entity_poly.type
_entity_poly.pdbx_seq_one_letter_code
_entity_poly.pdbx_strand_id
1 'polypeptide(L)'
;MKATVNPVDQHVVTLTIEVPAAEVDKGIKQAVKRIANQVNIPGFRKGHAPRRVLEMNFGKEAILEEAFEVLASQNYSAALRENDIVPVSEPEIEREQFEEGKDLIFKATVTKRPEVKLGDYKGLEAEKQDATVSDEQIEEQLNNIREQQAKMVVAEEGATIQKDDFAVIDFAGSVDGKPFDGGEGKSYPLQIGSGSFIPGFEDQLIGAKAGDDVTVKVTFPEDYFVAELAGKEAEFKTHIHDIKRKELPELNDEFAKEASSYETIEELKNDLRKKMEEEASRRAIDTYNAELIQTAVKNATVEIPEVMIEDRVEQMIQELAMNMEGRGLKLDDYMKFSNKTIEDLRSEYKESAAENVRADLVLDAVATEEGIEVTPDDMNREIFIMAQNFGADPKEVWDIIAKEGRVAMLAGSVARKKAARFIIDNAKDAEAAE
;
A
#
# COMPACT_ATOMS: atom_id res chain seq x y z
N MET A 1 19.30 -39.84 -3.49
CA MET A 1 19.75 -38.72 -4.31
C MET A 1 21.07 -38.19 -3.74
N LYS A 2 21.88 -37.47 -4.52
CA LYS A 2 23.07 -36.78 -4.05
C LYS A 2 23.00 -35.33 -4.54
N ALA A 3 23.18 -34.38 -3.62
CA ALA A 3 23.19 -32.95 -3.95
C ALA A 3 24.57 -32.37 -3.63
N THR A 4 25.09 -31.56 -4.55
CA THR A 4 26.35 -30.83 -4.37
C THR A 4 26.04 -29.34 -4.51
N VAL A 5 26.43 -28.55 -3.50
CA VAL A 5 26.23 -27.10 -3.49
C VAL A 5 27.46 -26.39 -4.01
N ASN A 6 27.31 -25.61 -5.07
CA ASN A 6 28.37 -24.79 -5.64
C ASN A 6 28.01 -23.34 -5.50
N PRO A 7 28.72 -22.54 -4.70
CA PRO A 7 28.47 -21.10 -4.62
C PRO A 7 28.85 -20.44 -5.95
N VAL A 8 27.98 -19.60 -6.46
CA VAL A 8 28.20 -18.82 -7.69
C VAL A 8 28.53 -17.38 -7.31
N ASP A 9 27.78 -16.85 -6.34
CA ASP A 9 27.96 -15.50 -5.79
C ASP A 9 27.61 -15.54 -4.29
N GLN A 10 27.67 -14.41 -3.61
CA GLN A 10 27.40 -14.29 -2.18
C GLN A 10 26.03 -14.87 -1.78
N HIS A 11 25.02 -14.65 -2.60
CA HIS A 11 23.65 -15.09 -2.34
C HIS A 11 23.13 -16.11 -3.36
N VAL A 12 23.88 -16.39 -4.42
CA VAL A 12 23.46 -17.31 -5.48
C VAL A 12 24.23 -18.62 -5.37
N VAL A 13 23.50 -19.72 -5.33
CA VAL A 13 24.06 -21.05 -5.28
C VAL A 13 23.47 -21.92 -6.39
N THR A 14 24.31 -22.77 -6.97
CA THR A 14 23.89 -23.82 -7.91
C THR A 14 23.94 -25.16 -7.21
N LEU A 15 22.80 -25.82 -7.12
CA LEU A 15 22.64 -27.18 -6.63
C LEU A 15 22.79 -28.15 -7.82
N THR A 16 23.84 -28.97 -7.88
CA THR A 16 23.91 -30.07 -8.81
C THR A 16 23.30 -31.32 -8.15
N ILE A 17 22.19 -31.80 -8.70
CA ILE A 17 21.38 -32.85 -8.12
C ILE A 17 21.46 -34.09 -9.03
N GLU A 18 21.93 -35.18 -8.45
CA GLU A 18 22.06 -36.51 -9.09
C GLU A 18 20.99 -37.45 -8.51
N VAL A 19 20.07 -37.92 -9.35
CA VAL A 19 18.98 -38.83 -8.97
C VAL A 19 19.29 -40.22 -9.61
N PRO A 20 19.40 -41.30 -8.81
CA PRO A 20 19.73 -42.61 -9.33
C PRO A 20 18.68 -43.14 -10.33
N ALA A 21 19.09 -43.92 -11.34
CA ALA A 21 18.22 -44.48 -12.38
C ALA A 21 17.03 -45.25 -11.83
N ALA A 22 17.18 -45.93 -10.70
CA ALA A 22 16.07 -46.63 -10.03
C ALA A 22 14.96 -45.70 -9.53
N GLU A 23 15.28 -44.45 -9.15
CA GLU A 23 14.30 -43.41 -8.79
C GLU A 23 13.75 -42.76 -10.04
N VAL A 24 14.53 -42.56 -11.08
CA VAL A 24 14.07 -42.08 -12.39
C VAL A 24 12.99 -42.99 -12.95
N ASP A 25 13.18 -44.32 -12.91
CA ASP A 25 12.18 -45.29 -13.35
C ASP A 25 10.87 -45.21 -12.56
N LYS A 26 10.94 -44.91 -11.26
CA LYS A 26 9.75 -44.68 -10.44
C LYS A 26 9.04 -43.36 -10.82
N GLY A 27 9.81 -42.28 -11.05
CA GLY A 27 9.29 -41.01 -11.50
C GLY A 27 8.57 -41.10 -12.84
N ILE A 28 9.17 -41.84 -13.82
CA ILE A 28 8.53 -42.10 -15.12
C ILE A 28 7.21 -42.84 -14.94
N LYS A 29 7.14 -43.83 -14.04
CA LYS A 29 5.88 -44.54 -13.75
C LYS A 29 4.82 -43.63 -13.09
N GLN A 30 5.27 -42.70 -12.25
CA GLN A 30 4.36 -41.70 -11.64
C GLN A 30 3.81 -40.72 -12.68
N ALA A 31 4.68 -40.22 -13.57
CA ALA A 31 4.30 -39.36 -14.69
C ALA A 31 3.26 -40.02 -15.61
N VAL A 32 3.52 -41.27 -16.00
CA VAL A 32 2.57 -42.08 -16.79
C VAL A 32 1.21 -42.15 -16.11
N LYS A 33 1.16 -42.36 -14.79
CA LYS A 33 -0.08 -42.44 -14.03
C LYS A 33 -0.76 -41.09 -13.93
N ARG A 34 0.02 -40.00 -13.77
CA ARG A 34 -0.48 -38.62 -13.70
C ARG A 34 -1.12 -38.19 -15.01
N ILE A 35 -0.42 -38.40 -16.14
CA ILE A 35 -0.94 -38.12 -17.47
C ILE A 35 -2.20 -38.98 -17.74
N ALA A 36 -2.19 -40.30 -17.44
CA ALA A 36 -3.35 -41.15 -17.63
C ALA A 36 -4.58 -40.65 -16.84
N ASN A 37 -4.38 -40.00 -15.69
CA ASN A 37 -5.47 -39.42 -14.88
C ASN A 37 -5.94 -38.05 -15.39
N GLN A 38 -5.12 -37.34 -16.13
CA GLN A 38 -5.47 -36.01 -16.66
C GLN A 38 -6.20 -36.10 -18.00
N VAL A 39 -5.87 -37.11 -18.81
CA VAL A 39 -6.37 -37.22 -20.19
C VAL A 39 -7.48 -38.28 -20.31
N ASN A 40 -8.35 -38.06 -21.29
CA ASN A 40 -9.40 -39.03 -21.63
C ASN A 40 -9.03 -39.72 -22.96
N ILE A 41 -8.66 -40.99 -22.91
CA ILE A 41 -8.27 -41.77 -24.08
C ILE A 41 -9.40 -42.72 -24.48
N PRO A 42 -9.89 -42.65 -25.74
CA PRO A 42 -10.93 -43.56 -26.22
C PRO A 42 -10.54 -45.03 -26.03
N GLY A 43 -11.44 -45.80 -25.44
CA GLY A 43 -11.23 -47.22 -25.18
C GLY A 43 -10.58 -47.57 -23.84
N PHE A 44 -10.18 -46.59 -23.03
CA PHE A 44 -9.60 -46.80 -21.70
C PHE A 44 -10.33 -45.96 -20.62
N ARG A 45 -10.49 -46.56 -19.45
CA ARG A 45 -10.97 -45.82 -18.29
C ARG A 45 -9.89 -44.83 -17.84
N LYS A 46 -10.30 -43.64 -17.42
CA LYS A 46 -9.42 -42.58 -16.90
C LYS A 46 -8.45 -43.15 -15.84
N GLY A 47 -7.17 -42.91 -15.98
CA GLY A 47 -6.09 -43.43 -15.10
C GLY A 47 -5.61 -44.85 -15.42
N HIS A 48 -6.16 -45.54 -16.41
CA HIS A 48 -5.83 -46.95 -16.75
C HIS A 48 -5.25 -47.14 -18.14
N ALA A 49 -4.95 -46.08 -18.87
CA ALA A 49 -4.30 -46.17 -20.17
C ALA A 49 -2.83 -46.72 -20.02
N PRO A 50 -2.43 -47.76 -20.74
CA PRO A 50 -1.07 -48.26 -20.69
C PRO A 50 -0.07 -47.22 -21.25
N ARG A 51 1.15 -47.23 -20.75
CA ARG A 51 2.24 -46.32 -21.19
C ARG A 51 2.36 -46.23 -22.71
N ARG A 52 2.36 -47.38 -23.40
CA ARG A 52 2.51 -47.45 -24.86
C ARG A 52 1.39 -46.68 -25.59
N VAL A 53 0.22 -46.67 -25.07
CA VAL A 53 -0.95 -45.91 -25.65
C VAL A 53 -0.77 -44.42 -25.42
N LEU A 54 -0.25 -44.04 -24.27
CA LEU A 54 0.06 -42.62 -23.97
C LEU A 54 1.20 -42.12 -24.86
N GLU A 55 2.25 -42.93 -25.03
CA GLU A 55 3.36 -42.62 -25.94
C GLU A 55 2.92 -42.46 -27.41
N MET A 56 1.95 -43.25 -27.87
CA MET A 56 1.41 -43.15 -29.22
C MET A 56 0.56 -41.86 -29.41
N ASN A 57 -0.09 -41.40 -28.38
CA ASN A 57 -0.97 -40.20 -28.45
C ASN A 57 -0.25 -38.90 -28.17
N PHE A 58 0.71 -38.88 -27.24
CA PHE A 58 1.40 -37.69 -26.75
C PHE A 58 2.88 -37.62 -27.05
N GLY A 59 3.47 -38.74 -27.51
CA GLY A 59 4.91 -38.86 -27.69
C GLY A 59 5.63 -39.31 -26.43
N LYS A 60 6.79 -39.92 -26.59
CA LYS A 60 7.66 -40.33 -25.47
C LYS A 60 8.24 -39.11 -24.73
N GLU A 61 8.50 -38.04 -25.47
CA GLU A 61 9.07 -36.81 -24.93
C GLU A 61 8.15 -36.14 -23.91
N ALA A 62 6.84 -36.07 -24.15
CA ALA A 62 5.88 -35.50 -23.22
C ALA A 62 5.82 -36.26 -21.88
N ILE A 63 5.98 -37.59 -21.92
CA ILE A 63 6.02 -38.38 -20.69
C ILE A 63 7.34 -38.15 -19.94
N LEU A 64 8.44 -38.01 -20.66
CA LEU A 64 9.73 -37.71 -20.03
C LEU A 64 9.74 -36.29 -19.43
N GLU A 65 9.15 -35.31 -20.11
CA GLU A 65 9.04 -33.94 -19.58
C GLU A 65 8.23 -33.89 -18.27
N GLU A 66 7.04 -34.51 -18.25
CA GLU A 66 6.26 -34.65 -17.02
C GLU A 66 7.01 -35.42 -15.90
N ALA A 67 7.78 -36.43 -16.27
CA ALA A 67 8.62 -37.17 -15.32
C ALA A 67 9.77 -36.31 -14.78
N PHE A 68 10.37 -35.50 -15.64
CA PHE A 68 11.40 -34.53 -15.23
C PHE A 68 10.85 -33.52 -14.24
N GLU A 69 9.71 -32.88 -14.52
CA GLU A 69 9.08 -31.91 -13.63
C GLU A 69 8.82 -32.50 -12.22
N VAL A 70 8.23 -33.71 -12.18
CA VAL A 70 7.93 -34.40 -10.90
C VAL A 70 9.22 -34.70 -10.13
N LEU A 71 10.25 -35.26 -10.81
CA LEU A 71 11.53 -35.63 -10.20
C LEU A 71 12.31 -34.40 -9.77
N ALA A 72 12.39 -33.38 -10.61
CA ALA A 72 13.09 -32.13 -10.31
C ALA A 72 12.47 -31.44 -9.08
N SER A 73 11.16 -31.26 -9.04
CA SER A 73 10.46 -30.62 -7.91
C SER A 73 10.70 -31.37 -6.59
N GLN A 74 10.56 -32.72 -6.60
CA GLN A 74 10.73 -33.52 -5.39
C GLN A 74 12.17 -33.49 -4.88
N ASN A 75 13.15 -33.68 -5.78
CA ASN A 75 14.57 -33.78 -5.43
C ASN A 75 15.16 -32.39 -5.10
N TYR A 76 14.72 -31.32 -5.76
CA TYR A 76 15.09 -29.96 -5.42
C TYR A 76 14.66 -29.61 -3.98
N SER A 77 13.39 -29.86 -3.63
CA SER A 77 12.90 -29.62 -2.29
C SER A 77 13.60 -30.44 -1.21
N ALA A 78 14.06 -31.66 -1.54
CA ALA A 78 14.83 -32.47 -0.64
C ALA A 78 16.28 -31.92 -0.52
N ALA A 79 16.90 -31.53 -1.63
CA ALA A 79 18.24 -30.94 -1.65
C ALA A 79 18.34 -29.64 -0.85
N LEU A 80 17.34 -28.77 -0.92
CA LEU A 80 17.26 -27.57 -0.11
C LEU A 80 17.27 -27.89 1.38
N ARG A 81 16.44 -28.86 1.80
CA ARG A 81 16.33 -29.24 3.21
C ARG A 81 17.60 -29.91 3.74
N GLU A 82 18.23 -30.75 2.94
CA GLU A 82 19.51 -31.44 3.33
C GLU A 82 20.66 -30.45 3.51
N ASN A 83 20.62 -29.29 2.84
CA ASN A 83 21.70 -28.30 2.87
C ASN A 83 21.29 -26.98 3.64
N ASP A 84 20.17 -26.98 4.35
CA ASP A 84 19.65 -25.81 5.10
C ASP A 84 19.56 -24.53 4.25
N ILE A 85 19.20 -24.67 2.98
CA ILE A 85 19.06 -23.55 2.06
C ILE A 85 17.59 -23.10 2.04
N VAL A 86 17.37 -21.85 2.40
CA VAL A 86 16.06 -21.18 2.27
C VAL A 86 16.08 -20.33 0.99
N PRO A 87 15.38 -20.74 -0.07
CA PRO A 87 15.34 -19.98 -1.31
C PRO A 87 14.47 -18.73 -1.17
N VAL A 88 14.89 -17.65 -1.84
CA VAL A 88 14.12 -16.40 -1.97
C VAL A 88 13.81 -16.05 -3.43
N SER A 89 14.17 -16.94 -4.36
CA SER A 89 13.77 -16.85 -5.77
C SER A 89 13.28 -18.18 -6.27
N GLU A 90 12.56 -18.19 -7.39
CA GLU A 90 12.31 -19.41 -8.13
C GLU A 90 13.64 -19.98 -8.65
N PRO A 91 13.80 -21.32 -8.67
CA PRO A 91 15.02 -21.92 -9.19
C PRO A 91 15.08 -21.85 -10.70
N GLU A 92 16.24 -21.49 -11.25
CA GLU A 92 16.56 -21.70 -12.66
C GLU A 92 17.08 -23.13 -12.83
N ILE A 93 16.30 -23.96 -13.53
CA ILE A 93 16.60 -25.41 -13.66
C ILE A 93 17.20 -25.69 -15.03
N GLU A 94 18.43 -26.19 -15.05
CA GLU A 94 19.13 -26.68 -16.24
C GLU A 94 19.22 -28.19 -16.21
N ARG A 95 18.74 -28.88 -17.25
CA ARG A 95 18.82 -30.33 -17.39
C ARG A 95 20.12 -30.70 -18.11
N GLU A 96 21.05 -31.37 -17.39
CA GLU A 96 22.29 -31.86 -17.98
C GLU A 96 22.15 -33.27 -18.61
N GLN A 97 21.50 -34.17 -17.87
CA GLN A 97 21.28 -35.56 -18.33
C GLN A 97 19.91 -36.05 -17.87
N PHE A 98 19.10 -36.50 -18.82
CA PHE A 98 17.86 -37.20 -18.53
C PHE A 98 17.54 -38.21 -19.63
N GLU A 99 17.84 -39.47 -19.37
CA GLU A 99 17.55 -40.59 -20.27
C GLU A 99 17.01 -41.76 -19.45
N GLU A 100 16.13 -42.55 -20.04
CA GLU A 100 15.57 -43.73 -19.39
C GLU A 100 16.67 -44.79 -19.14
N GLY A 101 16.75 -45.27 -17.90
CA GLY A 101 17.77 -46.25 -17.47
C GLY A 101 19.12 -45.62 -17.10
N LYS A 102 19.24 -44.30 -17.14
CA LYS A 102 20.40 -43.57 -16.64
C LYS A 102 20.01 -42.68 -15.45
N ASP A 103 21.00 -42.22 -14.71
CA ASP A 103 20.80 -41.25 -13.64
C ASP A 103 20.33 -39.92 -14.25
N LEU A 104 19.41 -39.21 -13.55
CA LEU A 104 19.04 -37.86 -13.87
C LEU A 104 20.04 -36.92 -13.21
N ILE A 105 20.62 -36.02 -14.00
CA ILE A 105 21.48 -34.93 -13.50
C ILE A 105 20.89 -33.60 -13.96
N PHE A 106 20.63 -32.73 -13.01
CA PHE A 106 20.17 -31.36 -13.28
C PHE A 106 20.78 -30.36 -12.31
N LYS A 107 20.90 -29.15 -12.75
CA LYS A 107 21.34 -28.02 -11.94
C LYS A 107 20.15 -27.15 -11.61
N ALA A 108 20.10 -26.68 -10.38
CA ALA A 108 19.13 -25.70 -9.93
C ALA A 108 19.89 -24.49 -9.33
N THR A 109 19.85 -23.37 -10.02
CA THR A 109 20.44 -22.12 -9.53
C THR A 109 19.38 -21.31 -8.81
N VAL A 110 19.67 -20.90 -7.59
CA VAL A 110 18.72 -20.23 -6.72
C VAL A 110 19.40 -19.19 -5.86
N THR A 111 18.68 -18.10 -5.57
CA THR A 111 19.12 -17.11 -4.60
C THR A 111 18.70 -17.56 -3.20
N LYS A 112 19.66 -17.68 -2.29
CA LYS A 112 19.41 -18.03 -0.90
C LYS A 112 19.11 -16.78 -0.07
N ARG A 113 18.34 -16.96 1.00
CA ARG A 113 18.08 -15.91 1.97
C ARG A 113 19.41 -15.39 2.55
N PRO A 114 19.59 -14.04 2.64
CA PRO A 114 20.80 -13.46 3.18
C PRO A 114 20.92 -13.68 4.69
N GLU A 115 22.15 -13.78 5.17
CA GLU A 115 22.44 -13.80 6.60
C GLU A 115 22.44 -12.38 7.16
N VAL A 116 21.77 -12.20 8.29
CA VAL A 116 21.72 -10.93 8.99
C VAL A 116 22.70 -10.95 10.15
N LYS A 117 23.57 -9.95 10.20
CA LYS A 117 24.41 -9.69 11.36
C LYS A 117 23.72 -8.67 12.24
N LEU A 118 23.15 -9.12 13.34
CA LEU A 118 22.49 -8.25 14.29
C LEU A 118 23.53 -7.34 14.98
N GLY A 119 23.16 -6.06 15.15
CA GLY A 119 23.83 -5.12 16.02
C GLY A 119 23.09 -5.03 17.36
N ASP A 120 23.21 -3.89 18.03
CA ASP A 120 22.48 -3.62 19.27
C ASP A 120 20.98 -3.42 18.94
N TYR A 121 20.13 -4.28 19.49
CA TYR A 121 18.68 -4.22 19.38
C TYR A 121 17.96 -4.26 20.75
N LYS A 122 18.73 -4.33 21.85
CA LYS A 122 18.27 -4.21 23.25
C LYS A 122 18.80 -2.93 23.87
N GLY A 123 18.07 -2.37 24.81
CA GLY A 123 18.50 -1.16 25.53
C GLY A 123 18.63 0.05 24.60
N LEU A 124 17.85 0.10 23.53
CA LEU A 124 17.80 1.23 22.62
C LEU A 124 17.12 2.43 23.28
N GLU A 125 17.44 3.61 22.82
CA GLU A 125 16.83 4.88 23.23
C GLU A 125 16.20 5.53 22.00
N ALA A 126 15.01 6.12 22.15
CA ALA A 126 14.37 6.96 21.15
C ALA A 126 13.80 8.21 21.82
N GLU A 127 13.58 9.26 21.05
CA GLU A 127 13.06 10.52 21.57
C GLU A 127 11.55 10.42 21.80
N LYS A 128 11.10 10.67 23.04
CA LYS A 128 9.68 10.74 23.36
C LYS A 128 9.11 12.07 22.89
N GLN A 129 8.14 12.03 21.98
CA GLN A 129 7.43 13.21 21.55
C GLN A 129 6.43 13.65 22.62
N ASP A 130 6.28 14.97 22.78
CA ASP A 130 5.27 15.55 23.66
C ASP A 130 3.89 15.36 23.02
N ALA A 131 2.98 14.78 23.80
CA ALA A 131 1.59 14.52 23.40
C ALA A 131 0.61 15.57 23.97
N THR A 132 1.13 16.68 24.51
CA THR A 132 0.26 17.74 25.05
C THR A 132 -0.46 18.48 23.93
N VAL A 133 -1.74 18.76 24.16
CA VAL A 133 -2.59 19.51 23.23
C VAL A 133 -2.80 20.92 23.79
N SER A 134 -2.46 21.93 23.01
CA SER A 134 -2.61 23.33 23.41
C SER A 134 -4.07 23.79 23.29
N ASP A 135 -4.42 24.86 24.04
CA ASP A 135 -5.75 25.46 23.95
C ASP A 135 -6.02 26.04 22.54
N GLU A 136 -4.97 26.56 21.88
CA GLU A 136 -5.07 27.04 20.51
C GLU A 136 -5.49 25.95 19.52
N GLN A 137 -4.94 24.72 19.66
CA GLN A 137 -5.33 23.59 18.82
C GLN A 137 -6.79 23.18 19.03
N ILE A 138 -7.29 23.28 20.26
CA ILE A 138 -8.70 23.01 20.57
C ILE A 138 -9.60 24.08 19.98
N GLU A 139 -9.20 25.36 20.06
CA GLU A 139 -9.93 26.45 19.45
C GLU A 139 -9.96 26.35 17.92
N GLU A 140 -8.86 25.94 17.31
CA GLU A 140 -8.79 25.67 15.87
C GLU A 140 -9.76 24.56 15.47
N GLN A 141 -9.77 23.45 16.21
CA GLN A 141 -10.69 22.35 15.93
C GLN A 141 -12.16 22.74 16.14
N LEU A 142 -12.45 23.53 17.16
CA LEU A 142 -13.80 24.10 17.35
C LEU A 142 -14.19 25.02 16.21
N ASN A 143 -13.29 25.85 15.73
CA ASN A 143 -13.53 26.72 14.58
C ASN A 143 -13.77 25.90 13.31
N ASN A 144 -13.05 24.81 13.10
CA ASN A 144 -13.30 23.89 11.98
C ASN A 144 -14.71 23.29 12.03
N ILE A 145 -15.17 22.85 13.21
CA ILE A 145 -16.54 22.35 13.40
C ILE A 145 -17.55 23.47 13.17
N ARG A 146 -17.27 24.68 13.68
CA ARG A 146 -18.10 25.89 13.50
C ARG A 146 -18.24 26.26 12.03
N GLU A 147 -17.15 26.15 11.26
CA GLU A 147 -17.17 26.40 9.83
C GLU A 147 -18.01 25.39 9.05
N GLN A 148 -18.01 24.12 9.45
CA GLN A 148 -18.85 23.09 8.85
C GLN A 148 -20.35 23.31 9.13
N GLN A 149 -20.70 23.97 10.23
CA GLN A 149 -22.04 24.28 10.62
C GLN A 149 -22.50 25.71 10.19
N ALA A 150 -21.63 26.41 9.45
CA ALA A 150 -21.96 27.78 9.00
C ALA A 150 -23.15 27.79 8.04
N LYS A 151 -24.04 28.76 8.23
CA LYS A 151 -25.21 28.97 7.39
C LYS A 151 -24.88 30.02 6.32
N MET A 152 -25.31 29.75 5.08
CA MET A 152 -25.21 30.76 4.02
C MET A 152 -26.42 31.65 4.07
N VAL A 153 -26.25 32.90 4.50
CA VAL A 153 -27.30 33.91 4.56
C VAL A 153 -27.10 34.95 3.44
N VAL A 154 -28.20 35.44 2.88
CA VAL A 154 -28.12 36.55 1.93
C VAL A 154 -27.74 37.82 2.71
N ALA A 155 -26.72 38.52 2.21
CA ALA A 155 -26.26 39.75 2.85
C ALA A 155 -27.36 40.84 2.82
N GLU A 156 -27.31 41.73 3.78
CA GLU A 156 -28.26 42.83 3.87
C GLU A 156 -28.27 43.70 2.61
N GLU A 157 -29.42 44.31 2.30
CA GLU A 157 -29.57 45.19 1.14
C GLU A 157 -28.56 46.35 1.19
N GLY A 158 -27.75 46.49 0.14
CA GLY A 158 -26.68 47.48 0.06
C GLY A 158 -25.33 47.05 0.66
N ALA A 159 -25.21 45.81 1.17
CA ALA A 159 -23.92 45.27 1.59
C ALA A 159 -22.95 45.19 0.42
N THR A 160 -21.67 45.40 0.70
CA THR A 160 -20.57 45.23 -0.28
C THR A 160 -19.91 43.88 -0.13
N ILE A 161 -19.47 43.32 -1.24
CA ILE A 161 -18.66 42.09 -1.28
C ILE A 161 -17.40 42.26 -0.42
N GLN A 162 -17.16 41.31 0.45
CA GLN A 162 -15.95 41.16 1.26
C GLN A 162 -15.22 39.86 0.92
N LYS A 163 -13.99 39.73 1.40
CA LYS A 163 -13.27 38.50 1.32
C LYS A 163 -14.05 37.37 2.02
N ASP A 164 -14.03 36.18 1.47
CA ASP A 164 -14.77 34.99 1.93
C ASP A 164 -16.30 35.01 1.73
N ASP A 165 -16.87 36.10 1.21
CA ASP A 165 -18.28 36.12 0.77
C ASP A 165 -18.44 35.26 -0.52
N PHE A 166 -19.65 34.77 -0.74
CA PHE A 166 -20.05 34.11 -1.98
C PHE A 166 -20.90 35.08 -2.82
N ALA A 167 -20.34 35.50 -3.95
CA ALA A 167 -21.08 36.30 -4.92
C ALA A 167 -21.72 35.36 -5.97
N VAL A 168 -23.04 35.49 -6.15
CA VAL A 168 -23.72 34.83 -7.27
C VAL A 168 -23.65 35.76 -8.46
N ILE A 169 -22.88 35.37 -9.47
CA ILE A 169 -22.54 36.22 -10.60
C ILE A 169 -22.94 35.61 -11.94
N ASP A 170 -23.30 36.47 -12.89
CA ASP A 170 -23.21 36.17 -14.32
C ASP A 170 -21.93 36.81 -14.81
N PHE A 171 -21.19 36.11 -15.64
CA PHE A 171 -20.00 36.68 -16.26
C PHE A 171 -19.91 36.31 -17.73
N ALA A 172 -19.35 37.22 -18.54
CA ALA A 172 -19.08 37.02 -19.93
C ALA A 172 -17.69 37.59 -20.27
N GLY A 173 -16.74 36.68 -20.56
CA GLY A 173 -15.36 36.97 -20.86
C GLY A 173 -15.10 37.13 -22.36
N SER A 174 -14.20 38.04 -22.70
CA SER A 174 -13.70 38.27 -24.04
C SER A 174 -12.20 38.56 -24.06
N VAL A 175 -11.50 38.06 -25.08
CA VAL A 175 -10.12 38.38 -25.37
C VAL A 175 -10.10 39.10 -26.72
N ASP A 176 -9.48 40.26 -26.78
CA ASP A 176 -9.49 41.13 -27.97
C ASP A 176 -10.91 41.41 -28.50
N GLY A 177 -11.90 41.51 -27.63
CA GLY A 177 -13.31 41.73 -27.95
C GLY A 177 -14.06 40.52 -28.52
N LYS A 178 -13.45 39.33 -28.52
CA LYS A 178 -14.08 38.07 -28.97
C LYS A 178 -14.35 37.17 -27.79
N PRO A 179 -15.57 36.61 -27.66
CA PRO A 179 -15.86 35.63 -26.65
C PRO A 179 -15.04 34.34 -26.88
N PHE A 180 -14.76 33.60 -25.83
CA PHE A 180 -14.02 32.33 -25.87
C PHE A 180 -14.77 31.23 -25.12
N ASP A 181 -14.51 29.97 -25.44
CA ASP A 181 -15.16 28.81 -24.81
C ASP A 181 -14.80 28.73 -23.34
N GLY A 182 -15.81 28.59 -22.47
CA GLY A 182 -15.66 28.60 -21.02
C GLY A 182 -15.59 29.98 -20.39
N GLY A 183 -15.69 31.07 -21.19
CA GLY A 183 -15.69 32.45 -20.72
C GLY A 183 -17.03 32.95 -20.19
N GLU A 184 -18.11 32.17 -20.28
CA GLU A 184 -19.45 32.58 -19.85
C GLU A 184 -19.99 31.69 -18.75
N GLY A 185 -20.67 32.30 -17.79
CA GLY A 185 -21.40 31.59 -16.73
C GLY A 185 -22.59 32.40 -16.23
N LYS A 186 -23.64 31.71 -15.81
CA LYS A 186 -24.85 32.32 -15.25
C LYS A 186 -25.12 31.77 -13.85
N SER A 187 -25.52 32.66 -12.96
CA SER A 187 -25.81 32.34 -11.54
C SER A 187 -24.73 31.50 -10.88
N TYR A 188 -23.48 31.78 -11.24
CA TYR A 188 -22.35 31.06 -10.69
C TYR A 188 -22.00 31.50 -9.30
N PRO A 189 -21.97 30.60 -8.30
CA PRO A 189 -21.60 30.94 -6.93
C PRO A 189 -20.06 30.99 -6.83
N LEU A 190 -19.49 32.19 -6.77
CA LEU A 190 -18.07 32.42 -6.62
C LEU A 190 -17.72 32.82 -5.21
N GLN A 191 -16.86 32.04 -4.53
CA GLN A 191 -16.28 32.46 -3.25
C GLN A 191 -15.11 33.41 -3.50
N ILE A 192 -15.19 34.59 -2.93
CA ILE A 192 -14.20 35.66 -3.08
C ILE A 192 -12.95 35.36 -2.23
N GLY A 193 -11.80 35.25 -2.85
CA GLY A 193 -10.53 34.88 -2.21
C GLY A 193 -10.22 33.38 -2.28
N SER A 194 -11.05 32.59 -2.98
CA SER A 194 -10.81 31.15 -3.16
C SER A 194 -9.68 30.82 -4.14
N GLY A 195 -9.36 31.76 -5.06
CA GLY A 195 -8.42 31.52 -6.16
C GLY A 195 -9.00 30.60 -7.25
N SER A 196 -10.29 30.38 -7.29
CA SER A 196 -10.96 29.53 -8.28
C SER A 196 -10.99 30.15 -9.66
N PHE A 197 -10.90 31.48 -9.73
CA PHE A 197 -10.84 32.25 -10.97
C PHE A 197 -9.42 32.73 -11.27
N ILE A 198 -9.24 33.32 -12.42
CA ILE A 198 -7.95 33.90 -12.88
C ILE A 198 -7.46 34.89 -11.82
N PRO A 199 -6.15 34.90 -11.46
CA PRO A 199 -5.60 35.81 -10.46
C PRO A 199 -5.99 37.27 -10.72
N GLY A 200 -6.49 37.93 -9.68
CA GLY A 200 -6.96 39.31 -9.75
C GLY A 200 -8.42 39.50 -10.19
N PHE A 201 -9.14 38.43 -10.54
CA PHE A 201 -10.56 38.51 -10.86
C PHE A 201 -11.42 38.78 -9.60
N GLU A 202 -11.22 37.95 -8.59
CA GLU A 202 -12.00 38.02 -7.36
C GLU A 202 -11.74 39.32 -6.57
N ASP A 203 -10.48 39.77 -6.58
CA ASP A 203 -10.08 41.00 -5.89
C ASP A 203 -10.80 42.27 -6.44
N GLN A 204 -11.07 42.29 -7.74
CA GLN A 204 -11.76 43.42 -8.38
C GLN A 204 -13.26 43.45 -8.12
N LEU A 205 -13.85 42.37 -7.60
CA LEU A 205 -15.25 42.34 -7.15
C LEU A 205 -15.43 42.81 -5.70
N ILE A 206 -14.34 42.88 -4.92
CA ILE A 206 -14.43 43.38 -3.53
C ILE A 206 -14.89 44.83 -3.52
N GLY A 207 -15.89 45.09 -2.72
CA GLY A 207 -16.51 46.44 -2.57
C GLY A 207 -17.69 46.68 -3.51
N ALA A 208 -17.95 45.82 -4.50
CA ALA A 208 -19.16 45.89 -5.32
C ALA A 208 -20.40 45.40 -4.55
N LYS A 209 -21.59 45.75 -5.04
CA LYS A 209 -22.89 45.43 -4.39
C LYS A 209 -23.70 44.48 -5.26
N ALA A 210 -24.69 43.84 -4.64
CA ALA A 210 -25.71 43.12 -5.39
C ALA A 210 -26.43 44.07 -6.33
N GLY A 211 -26.63 43.68 -7.58
CA GLY A 211 -27.17 44.46 -8.69
C GLY A 211 -26.16 45.25 -9.51
N ASP A 212 -24.90 45.30 -9.10
CA ASP A 212 -23.86 46.04 -9.82
C ASP A 212 -23.37 45.25 -11.05
N ASP A 213 -23.04 46.03 -12.11
CA ASP A 213 -22.30 45.51 -13.26
C ASP A 213 -20.84 45.98 -13.15
N VAL A 214 -19.95 45.01 -13.03
CA VAL A 214 -18.51 45.25 -12.87
C VAL A 214 -17.76 44.73 -14.09
N THR A 215 -16.86 45.55 -14.65
CA THR A 215 -15.96 45.11 -15.70
C THR A 215 -14.62 44.75 -15.07
N VAL A 216 -14.30 43.43 -15.08
CA VAL A 216 -13.06 42.90 -14.51
C VAL A 216 -12.05 42.69 -15.63
N LYS A 217 -10.81 43.22 -15.47
CA LYS A 217 -9.71 43.05 -16.41
C LYS A 217 -8.60 42.25 -15.76
N VAL A 218 -8.25 41.12 -16.35
CA VAL A 218 -7.22 40.22 -15.85
C VAL A 218 -6.36 39.68 -17.00
N THR A 219 -5.16 39.25 -16.68
CA THR A 219 -4.27 38.57 -17.62
C THR A 219 -4.20 37.09 -17.27
N PHE A 220 -4.42 36.23 -18.26
CA PHE A 220 -4.23 34.80 -18.08
C PHE A 220 -2.77 34.47 -17.72
N PRO A 221 -2.50 33.54 -16.80
CA PRO A 221 -1.16 33.06 -16.52
C PRO A 221 -0.46 32.52 -17.78
N GLU A 222 0.87 32.61 -17.84
CA GLU A 222 1.64 32.10 -18.99
C GLU A 222 1.57 30.57 -19.13
N ASP A 223 1.32 29.87 -18.03
CA ASP A 223 1.16 28.41 -17.92
C ASP A 223 -0.31 27.94 -17.97
N TYR A 224 -1.22 28.80 -18.45
CA TYR A 224 -2.62 28.44 -18.53
C TYR A 224 -2.86 27.27 -19.48
N PHE A 225 -3.70 26.29 -19.07
CA PHE A 225 -3.94 25.04 -19.79
C PHE A 225 -4.46 25.20 -21.22
N VAL A 226 -5.09 26.33 -21.57
CA VAL A 226 -5.49 26.68 -22.95
C VAL A 226 -4.43 27.60 -23.53
N ALA A 227 -3.56 27.05 -24.39
CA ALA A 227 -2.44 27.77 -24.99
C ALA A 227 -2.83 29.04 -25.77
N GLU A 228 -4.06 29.10 -26.33
CA GLU A 228 -4.58 30.24 -27.06
C GLU A 228 -4.90 31.44 -26.16
N LEU A 229 -5.11 31.21 -24.87
CA LEU A 229 -5.45 32.24 -23.86
C LEU A 229 -4.25 32.62 -22.99
N ALA A 230 -3.21 31.78 -22.90
CA ALA A 230 -2.04 32.01 -22.07
C ALA A 230 -1.39 33.37 -22.33
N GLY A 231 -1.13 34.15 -21.27
CA GLY A 231 -0.52 35.47 -21.31
C GLY A 231 -1.37 36.59 -21.93
N LYS A 232 -2.64 36.33 -22.33
CA LYS A 232 -3.49 37.35 -22.93
C LYS A 232 -4.32 38.09 -21.90
N GLU A 233 -4.60 39.36 -22.19
CA GLU A 233 -5.54 40.17 -21.42
C GLU A 233 -6.98 39.77 -21.78
N ALA A 234 -7.80 39.57 -20.73
CA ALA A 234 -9.22 39.29 -20.85
C ALA A 234 -10.04 40.33 -20.11
N GLU A 235 -11.18 40.67 -20.69
CA GLU A 235 -12.17 41.55 -20.07
C GLU A 235 -13.45 40.75 -19.82
N PHE A 236 -13.90 40.73 -18.56
CA PHE A 236 -15.12 40.06 -18.13
C PHE A 236 -16.17 41.08 -17.70
N LYS A 237 -17.32 41.02 -18.32
CA LYS A 237 -18.51 41.75 -17.86
C LYS A 237 -19.22 40.87 -16.87
N THR A 238 -19.26 41.34 -15.60
CA THR A 238 -19.76 40.54 -14.48
C THR A 238 -20.94 41.27 -13.88
N HIS A 239 -22.10 40.61 -13.81
CA HIS A 239 -23.27 41.06 -13.10
C HIS A 239 -23.42 40.31 -11.79
N ILE A 240 -23.61 41.04 -10.69
CA ILE A 240 -23.74 40.48 -9.33
C ILE A 240 -25.20 40.36 -8.97
N HIS A 241 -25.73 39.14 -8.89
CA HIS A 241 -27.13 38.91 -8.50
C HIS A 241 -27.33 39.07 -7.00
N ASP A 242 -26.57 38.29 -6.23
CA ASP A 242 -26.71 38.20 -4.78
C ASP A 242 -25.35 38.10 -4.13
N ILE A 243 -25.23 38.55 -2.90
CA ILE A 243 -24.10 38.33 -2.03
C ILE A 243 -24.58 37.43 -0.89
N LYS A 244 -23.96 36.27 -0.75
CA LYS A 244 -24.19 35.36 0.38
C LYS A 244 -23.00 35.39 1.29
N ARG A 245 -23.26 35.53 2.58
CA ARG A 245 -22.23 35.57 3.61
C ARG A 245 -22.32 34.34 4.47
N LYS A 246 -21.16 33.78 4.80
CA LYS A 246 -21.07 32.66 5.71
C LYS A 246 -21.26 33.21 7.13
N GLU A 247 -22.40 32.93 7.74
CA GLU A 247 -22.67 33.25 9.12
C GLU A 247 -22.23 32.09 10.01
N LEU A 248 -21.19 32.34 10.79
CA LEU A 248 -20.67 31.36 11.74
C LEU A 248 -21.54 31.40 13.02
N PRO A 249 -22.05 30.24 13.50
CA PRO A 249 -22.78 30.19 14.74
C PRO A 249 -21.89 30.63 15.91
N GLU A 250 -22.47 31.20 16.94
CA GLU A 250 -21.75 31.55 18.16
C GLU A 250 -21.33 30.28 18.91
N LEU A 251 -20.12 30.29 19.48
CA LEU A 251 -19.61 29.17 20.30
C LEU A 251 -20.25 29.20 21.70
N ASN A 252 -21.48 28.74 21.79
CA ASN A 252 -22.27 28.65 23.00
C ASN A 252 -22.87 27.24 23.18
N ASP A 253 -23.71 27.06 24.21
CA ASP A 253 -24.32 25.76 24.51
C ASP A 253 -25.33 25.30 23.43
N GLU A 254 -25.96 26.26 22.69
CA GLU A 254 -26.81 25.90 21.56
C GLU A 254 -26.01 25.30 20.42
N PHE A 255 -24.85 25.88 20.13
CA PHE A 255 -23.91 25.30 19.15
C PHE A 255 -23.46 23.90 19.54
N ALA A 256 -23.12 23.68 20.82
CA ALA A 256 -22.73 22.36 21.29
C ALA A 256 -23.82 21.30 21.06
N LYS A 257 -25.08 21.63 21.28
CA LYS A 257 -26.24 20.75 21.03
C LYS A 257 -26.50 20.48 19.54
N GLU A 258 -26.30 21.49 18.68
CA GLU A 258 -26.49 21.35 17.24
C GLU A 258 -25.36 20.56 16.58
N ALA A 259 -24.09 20.77 17.01
CA ALA A 259 -22.89 20.21 16.41
C ALA A 259 -22.47 18.86 17.01
N SER A 260 -23.02 18.48 18.18
CA SER A 260 -22.58 17.29 18.91
C SER A 260 -23.70 16.69 19.78
N SER A 261 -23.36 15.66 20.55
CA SER A 261 -24.24 15.05 21.56
C SER A 261 -24.12 15.68 22.95
N TYR A 262 -23.34 16.75 23.09
CA TYR A 262 -23.10 17.43 24.39
C TYR A 262 -24.06 18.55 24.62
N GLU A 263 -24.36 18.85 25.91
CA GLU A 263 -25.31 19.90 26.28
C GLU A 263 -24.65 21.26 26.44
N THR A 264 -23.32 21.29 26.70
CA THR A 264 -22.60 22.56 26.93
C THR A 264 -21.33 22.60 26.05
N ILE A 265 -20.93 23.85 25.76
CA ILE A 265 -19.68 24.08 25.00
C ILE A 265 -18.44 23.60 25.77
N GLU A 266 -18.49 23.62 27.10
CA GLU A 266 -17.41 23.16 27.96
C GLU A 266 -17.27 21.64 27.90
N GLU A 267 -18.37 20.89 27.88
CA GLU A 267 -18.34 19.42 27.66
C GLU A 267 -17.77 19.06 26.29
N LEU A 268 -18.17 19.78 25.25
CA LEU A 268 -17.63 19.59 23.91
C LEU A 268 -16.13 19.86 23.86
N LYS A 269 -15.66 20.96 24.47
CA LYS A 269 -14.23 21.29 24.57
C LYS A 269 -13.44 20.21 25.31
N ASN A 270 -13.96 19.71 26.42
CA ASN A 270 -13.29 18.67 27.21
C ASN A 270 -13.22 17.34 26.45
N ASP A 271 -14.26 16.97 25.73
CA ASP A 271 -14.25 15.76 24.88
C ASP A 271 -13.26 15.90 23.71
N LEU A 272 -13.25 17.05 23.04
CA LEU A 272 -12.28 17.33 21.98
C LEU A 272 -10.84 17.26 22.51
N ARG A 273 -10.57 17.88 23.65
CA ARG A 273 -9.26 17.82 24.31
C ARG A 273 -8.86 16.39 24.55
N LYS A 274 -9.73 15.61 25.22
CA LYS A 274 -9.47 14.21 25.53
C LYS A 274 -9.18 13.39 24.27
N LYS A 275 -9.98 13.53 23.23
CA LYS A 275 -9.77 12.81 21.96
C LYS A 275 -8.45 13.19 21.28
N MET A 276 -8.13 14.49 21.26
CA MET A 276 -6.89 14.98 20.68
C MET A 276 -5.67 14.53 21.48
N GLU A 277 -5.72 14.51 22.82
CA GLU A 277 -4.66 14.00 23.69
C GLU A 277 -4.48 12.48 23.50
N GLU A 278 -5.57 11.71 23.45
CA GLU A 278 -5.51 10.27 23.18
C GLU A 278 -4.89 9.98 21.79
N GLU A 279 -5.24 10.77 20.79
CA GLU A 279 -4.67 10.64 19.45
C GLU A 279 -3.20 11.09 19.37
N ALA A 280 -2.86 12.20 20.03
CA ALA A 280 -1.49 12.67 20.13
C ALA A 280 -0.60 11.68 20.89
N SER A 281 -1.10 11.14 22.00
CA SER A 281 -0.41 10.09 22.78
C SER A 281 -0.19 8.83 21.94
N ARG A 282 -1.20 8.38 21.23
CA ARG A 282 -1.07 7.21 20.32
C ARG A 282 -0.02 7.47 19.23
N ARG A 283 -0.07 8.63 18.58
CA ARG A 283 0.94 9.00 17.56
C ARG A 283 2.35 9.08 18.14
N ALA A 284 2.50 9.65 19.33
CA ALA A 284 3.79 9.72 20.02
C ALA A 284 4.36 8.33 20.33
N ILE A 285 3.53 7.41 20.84
CA ILE A 285 3.91 6.02 21.09
C ILE A 285 4.28 5.30 19.79
N ASP A 286 3.47 5.44 18.75
CA ASP A 286 3.72 4.80 17.44
C ASP A 286 5.04 5.30 16.83
N THR A 287 5.31 6.62 16.91
CA THR A 287 6.57 7.22 16.44
C THR A 287 7.76 6.72 17.24
N TYR A 288 7.65 6.70 18.57
CA TYR A 288 8.68 6.17 19.47
C TYR A 288 9.01 4.71 19.16
N ASN A 289 7.98 3.87 19.01
CA ASN A 289 8.13 2.45 18.67
C ASN A 289 8.78 2.26 17.29
N ALA A 290 8.36 3.05 16.30
CA ALA A 290 8.93 3.01 14.96
C ALA A 290 10.42 3.41 14.96
N GLU A 291 10.81 4.42 15.74
CA GLU A 291 12.18 4.89 15.86
C GLU A 291 13.08 3.83 16.51
N LEU A 292 12.61 3.15 17.56
CA LEU A 292 13.32 2.02 18.19
C LEU A 292 13.59 0.90 17.18
N ILE A 293 12.56 0.50 16.42
CA ILE A 293 12.68 -0.55 15.41
C ILE A 293 13.66 -0.10 14.30
N GLN A 294 13.54 1.13 13.80
CA GLN A 294 14.45 1.66 12.80
C GLN A 294 15.90 1.71 13.30
N THR A 295 16.11 2.04 14.57
CA THR A 295 17.44 2.05 15.18
C THR A 295 18.04 0.65 15.22
N ALA A 296 17.26 -0.36 15.63
CA ALA A 296 17.68 -1.77 15.58
C ALA A 296 18.03 -2.21 14.15
N VAL A 297 17.21 -1.80 13.15
CA VAL A 297 17.44 -2.11 11.73
C VAL A 297 18.72 -1.43 11.21
N LYS A 298 18.97 -0.19 11.58
CA LYS A 298 20.19 0.55 11.19
C LYS A 298 21.46 -0.04 11.80
N ASN A 299 21.36 -0.57 13.03
CA ASN A 299 22.49 -1.22 13.72
C ASN A 299 22.86 -2.57 13.10
N ALA A 300 21.93 -3.22 12.39
CA ALA A 300 22.16 -4.50 11.75
C ALA A 300 22.79 -4.33 10.36
N THR A 301 23.58 -5.35 9.96
CA THR A 301 24.18 -5.39 8.62
C THR A 301 23.61 -6.58 7.84
N VAL A 302 23.03 -6.29 6.68
CA VAL A 302 22.51 -7.28 5.74
C VAL A 302 22.67 -6.77 4.32
N GLU A 303 23.14 -7.65 3.44
CA GLU A 303 23.17 -7.41 1.99
C GLU A 303 21.93 -8.09 1.38
N ILE A 304 21.05 -7.28 0.79
CA ILE A 304 19.73 -7.75 0.31
C ILE A 304 19.87 -8.10 -1.18
N PRO A 305 19.56 -9.34 -1.58
CA PRO A 305 19.47 -9.68 -2.99
C PRO A 305 18.41 -8.86 -3.71
N GLU A 306 18.70 -8.41 -4.93
CA GLU A 306 17.82 -7.57 -5.74
C GLU A 306 16.43 -8.20 -5.94
N VAL A 307 16.38 -9.51 -6.14
CA VAL A 307 15.11 -10.25 -6.32
C VAL A 307 14.13 -10.03 -5.14
N MET A 308 14.63 -9.94 -3.91
CA MET A 308 13.76 -9.68 -2.75
C MET A 308 13.17 -8.27 -2.76
N ILE A 309 13.95 -7.30 -3.27
CA ILE A 309 13.49 -5.92 -3.41
C ILE A 309 12.44 -5.83 -4.51
N GLU A 310 12.69 -6.48 -5.66
CA GLU A 310 11.76 -6.53 -6.79
C GLU A 310 10.43 -7.19 -6.40
N ASP A 311 10.48 -8.33 -5.70
CA ASP A 311 9.27 -9.00 -5.19
C ASP A 311 8.47 -8.10 -4.23
N ARG A 312 9.16 -7.34 -3.37
CA ARG A 312 8.49 -6.41 -2.46
C ARG A 312 7.88 -5.24 -3.19
N VAL A 313 8.55 -4.69 -4.22
CA VAL A 313 7.99 -3.65 -5.09
C VAL A 313 6.70 -4.13 -5.75
N GLU A 314 6.69 -5.34 -6.32
CA GLU A 314 5.48 -5.91 -6.93
C GLU A 314 4.34 -6.06 -5.91
N GLN A 315 4.64 -6.52 -4.70
CA GLN A 315 3.65 -6.58 -3.61
C GLN A 315 3.09 -5.20 -3.25
N MET A 316 3.94 -4.17 -3.14
CA MET A 316 3.51 -2.80 -2.83
C MET A 316 2.61 -2.23 -3.93
N ILE A 317 2.90 -2.52 -5.20
CA ILE A 317 2.05 -2.12 -6.32
C ILE A 317 0.70 -2.84 -6.29
N GLN A 318 0.69 -4.14 -5.95
CA GLN A 318 -0.54 -4.90 -5.78
C GLN A 318 -1.37 -4.37 -4.60
N GLU A 319 -0.73 -4.04 -3.47
CA GLU A 319 -1.38 -3.41 -2.31
C GLU A 319 -2.01 -2.06 -2.69
N LEU A 320 -1.30 -1.23 -3.49
CA LEU A 320 -1.83 0.03 -4.03
C LEU A 320 -3.07 -0.23 -4.89
N ALA A 321 -2.98 -1.17 -5.83
CA ALA A 321 -4.09 -1.52 -6.73
C ALA A 321 -5.34 -1.96 -5.95
N MET A 322 -5.18 -2.86 -4.97
CA MET A 322 -6.28 -3.32 -4.11
C MET A 322 -6.89 -2.17 -3.28
N ASN A 323 -6.07 -1.28 -2.71
CA ASN A 323 -6.55 -0.12 -1.97
C ASN A 323 -7.36 0.84 -2.86
N MET A 324 -6.94 1.01 -4.11
CA MET A 324 -7.66 1.84 -5.08
C MET A 324 -8.98 1.21 -5.51
N GLU A 325 -8.98 -0.10 -5.78
CA GLU A 325 -10.20 -0.85 -6.12
C GLU A 325 -11.24 -0.78 -5.01
N GLY A 326 -10.83 -0.87 -3.75
CA GLY A 326 -11.69 -0.69 -2.59
C GLY A 326 -12.37 0.69 -2.52
N ARG A 327 -11.82 1.69 -3.22
CA ARG A 327 -12.37 3.06 -3.37
C ARG A 327 -13.06 3.29 -4.72
N GLY A 328 -13.21 2.23 -5.55
CA GLY A 328 -13.83 2.31 -6.87
C GLY A 328 -12.93 2.91 -7.97
N LEU A 329 -11.63 3.01 -7.72
CA LEU A 329 -10.62 3.51 -8.67
C LEU A 329 -9.81 2.34 -9.24
N LYS A 330 -9.31 2.50 -10.47
CA LYS A 330 -8.40 1.53 -11.09
C LYS A 330 -6.99 2.08 -11.17
N LEU A 331 -6.00 1.23 -10.98
CA LEU A 331 -4.58 1.61 -11.09
C LEU A 331 -4.26 2.21 -12.46
N ASP A 332 -4.81 1.65 -13.54
CA ASP A 332 -4.63 2.17 -14.91
C ASP A 332 -5.14 3.60 -15.09
N ASP A 333 -6.25 3.95 -14.45
CA ASP A 333 -6.83 5.29 -14.53
C ASP A 333 -6.00 6.29 -13.70
N TYR A 334 -5.49 5.86 -12.57
CA TYR A 334 -4.53 6.64 -11.78
C TYR A 334 -3.24 6.92 -12.56
N MET A 335 -2.65 5.91 -13.20
CA MET A 335 -1.44 6.07 -14.01
C MET A 335 -1.65 7.06 -15.16
N LYS A 336 -2.80 6.98 -15.85
CA LYS A 336 -3.15 7.95 -16.92
C LYS A 336 -3.29 9.37 -16.38
N PHE A 337 -3.99 9.52 -15.25
CA PHE A 337 -4.20 10.83 -14.63
C PHE A 337 -2.91 11.46 -14.13
N SER A 338 -2.05 10.66 -13.49
CA SER A 338 -0.76 11.10 -12.96
C SER A 338 0.35 11.18 -14.01
N ASN A 339 0.07 10.75 -15.26
CA ASN A 339 1.05 10.63 -16.34
C ASN A 339 2.29 9.80 -15.97
N LYS A 340 2.08 8.74 -15.14
CA LYS A 340 3.11 7.80 -14.69
C LYS A 340 3.00 6.46 -15.39
N THR A 341 4.13 5.81 -15.57
CA THR A 341 4.23 4.42 -16.02
C THR A 341 4.38 3.46 -14.84
N ILE A 342 4.21 2.16 -15.08
CA ILE A 342 4.47 1.14 -14.06
C ILE A 342 5.95 1.12 -13.64
N GLU A 343 6.87 1.44 -14.56
CA GLU A 343 8.31 1.53 -14.29
C GLU A 343 8.64 2.73 -13.39
N ASP A 344 7.92 3.83 -13.52
CA ASP A 344 8.05 4.99 -12.63
C ASP A 344 7.63 4.60 -11.20
N LEU A 345 6.51 3.86 -11.05
CA LEU A 345 6.06 3.36 -9.76
C LEU A 345 7.06 2.37 -9.14
N ARG A 346 7.63 1.45 -9.95
CA ARG A 346 8.68 0.54 -9.49
C ARG A 346 9.89 1.29 -8.97
N SER A 347 10.31 2.32 -9.69
CA SER A 347 11.45 3.16 -9.29
C SER A 347 11.17 3.94 -8.00
N GLU A 348 9.96 4.48 -7.84
CA GLU A 348 9.54 5.21 -6.63
C GLU A 348 9.48 4.29 -5.39
N TYR A 349 9.03 3.04 -5.56
CA TYR A 349 8.91 2.11 -4.44
C TYR A 349 10.19 1.38 -4.08
N LYS A 350 11.21 1.39 -4.94
CA LYS A 350 12.43 0.60 -4.77
C LYS A 350 13.14 0.86 -3.44
N GLU A 351 13.33 2.12 -3.05
CA GLU A 351 13.98 2.48 -1.80
C GLU A 351 13.17 2.03 -0.58
N SER A 352 11.88 2.34 -0.56
CA SER A 352 10.97 1.93 0.50
C SER A 352 10.82 0.40 0.59
N ALA A 353 10.82 -0.30 -0.54
CA ALA A 353 10.82 -1.75 -0.57
C ALA A 353 12.09 -2.33 0.04
N ALA A 354 13.27 -1.76 -0.28
CA ALA A 354 14.53 -2.18 0.30
C ALA A 354 14.56 -1.99 1.82
N GLU A 355 14.03 -0.88 2.34
CA GLU A 355 13.89 -0.64 3.77
C GLU A 355 12.94 -1.64 4.44
N ASN A 356 11.78 -1.92 3.83
CA ASN A 356 10.83 -2.90 4.33
C ASN A 356 11.44 -4.31 4.40
N VAL A 357 12.11 -4.75 3.32
CA VAL A 357 12.80 -6.05 3.29
C VAL A 357 13.89 -6.12 4.35
N ARG A 358 14.67 -5.05 4.52
CA ARG A 358 15.69 -4.96 5.57
C ARG A 358 15.08 -5.13 6.96
N ALA A 359 14.00 -4.41 7.24
CA ALA A 359 13.30 -4.49 8.53
C ALA A 359 12.76 -5.91 8.78
N ASP A 360 12.12 -6.52 7.79
CA ASP A 360 11.61 -7.89 7.89
C ASP A 360 12.73 -8.91 8.18
N LEU A 361 13.86 -8.81 7.47
CA LEU A 361 15.01 -9.69 7.68
C LEU A 361 15.62 -9.54 9.08
N VAL A 362 15.75 -8.30 9.56
CA VAL A 362 16.29 -8.03 10.91
C VAL A 362 15.35 -8.55 11.98
N LEU A 363 14.04 -8.31 11.85
CA LEU A 363 13.05 -8.81 12.82
C LEU A 363 12.98 -10.35 12.83
N ASP A 364 13.09 -11.00 11.68
CA ASP A 364 13.17 -12.46 11.59
C ASP A 364 14.45 -13.00 12.28
N ALA A 365 15.58 -12.28 12.12
CA ALA A 365 16.83 -12.65 12.78
C ALA A 365 16.73 -12.47 14.30
N VAL A 366 16.11 -11.38 14.79
CA VAL A 366 15.82 -11.17 16.21
C VAL A 366 14.89 -12.26 16.76
N ALA A 367 13.82 -12.61 16.01
CA ALA A 367 12.92 -13.68 16.40
C ALA A 367 13.64 -15.02 16.57
N THR A 368 14.59 -15.32 15.69
CA THR A 368 15.40 -16.55 15.73
C THR A 368 16.38 -16.53 16.89
N GLU A 369 17.11 -15.43 17.10
CA GLU A 369 18.11 -15.27 18.18
C GLU A 369 17.48 -15.36 19.56
N GLU A 370 16.30 -14.76 19.75
CA GLU A 370 15.56 -14.77 21.01
C GLU A 370 14.64 -16.00 21.18
N GLY A 371 14.62 -16.92 20.21
CA GLY A 371 13.79 -18.14 20.26
C GLY A 371 12.30 -17.82 20.38
N ILE A 372 11.82 -16.79 19.68
CA ILE A 372 10.42 -16.36 19.73
C ILE A 372 9.53 -17.40 19.03
N GLU A 373 8.78 -18.14 19.82
CA GLU A 373 7.82 -19.10 19.30
C GLU A 373 6.46 -18.46 19.00
N VAL A 374 5.85 -18.86 17.89
CA VAL A 374 4.48 -18.49 17.53
C VAL A 374 3.52 -19.56 17.99
N THR A 375 2.66 -19.20 18.93
CA THR A 375 1.65 -20.13 19.47
C THR A 375 0.37 -20.12 18.62
N PRO A 376 -0.48 -21.18 18.72
CA PRO A 376 -1.80 -21.16 18.09
C PRO A 376 -2.68 -19.98 18.54
N ASP A 377 -2.52 -19.50 19.78
CA ASP A 377 -3.26 -18.34 20.28
C ASP A 377 -2.80 -17.03 19.63
N ASP A 378 -1.51 -16.89 19.34
CA ASP A 378 -0.98 -15.74 18.59
C ASP A 378 -1.57 -15.71 17.16
N MET A 379 -1.62 -16.88 16.52
CA MET A 379 -2.22 -17.02 15.19
C MET A 379 -3.72 -16.67 15.20
N ASN A 380 -4.46 -17.20 16.17
CA ASN A 380 -5.90 -16.92 16.30
C ASN A 380 -6.16 -15.44 16.55
N ARG A 381 -5.34 -14.78 17.35
CA ARG A 381 -5.44 -13.33 17.59
C ARG A 381 -5.21 -12.52 16.32
N GLU A 382 -4.20 -12.88 15.55
CA GLU A 382 -3.92 -12.20 14.29
C GLU A 382 -5.05 -12.37 13.27
N ILE A 383 -5.58 -13.59 13.15
CA ILE A 383 -6.73 -13.88 12.29
C ILE A 383 -7.97 -13.10 12.71
N PHE A 384 -8.19 -12.97 14.03
CA PHE A 384 -9.31 -12.17 14.55
C PHE A 384 -9.17 -10.69 14.18
N ILE A 385 -7.96 -10.13 14.29
CA ILE A 385 -7.68 -8.73 13.88
C ILE A 385 -7.92 -8.56 12.37
N MET A 386 -7.41 -9.48 11.56
CA MET A 386 -7.63 -9.47 10.11
C MET A 386 -9.13 -9.52 9.78
N ALA A 387 -9.86 -10.43 10.41
CA ALA A 387 -11.29 -10.60 10.21
C ALA A 387 -12.09 -9.32 10.57
N GLN A 388 -11.74 -8.66 11.66
CA GLN A 388 -12.35 -7.37 12.03
C GLN A 388 -12.09 -6.29 10.98
N ASN A 389 -10.86 -6.19 10.46
CA ASN A 389 -10.51 -5.18 9.46
C ASN A 389 -11.26 -5.37 8.13
N PHE A 390 -11.54 -6.62 7.76
CA PHE A 390 -12.27 -6.95 6.54
C PHE A 390 -13.78 -7.13 6.74
N GLY A 391 -14.28 -7.04 7.98
CA GLY A 391 -15.67 -7.32 8.30
C GLY A 391 -16.09 -8.76 7.98
N ALA A 392 -15.15 -9.71 8.09
CA ALA A 392 -15.32 -11.13 7.74
C ALA A 392 -15.38 -12.02 8.99
N ASP A 393 -15.82 -13.29 8.83
CA ASP A 393 -15.74 -14.28 9.90
C ASP A 393 -14.29 -14.80 10.04
N PRO A 394 -13.74 -14.89 11.28
CA PRO A 394 -12.38 -15.38 11.50
C PRO A 394 -12.12 -16.78 10.91
N LYS A 395 -13.12 -17.65 10.90
CA LYS A 395 -13.01 -19.00 10.32
C LYS A 395 -12.88 -18.94 8.80
N GLU A 396 -13.61 -18.05 8.13
CA GLU A 396 -13.50 -17.87 6.68
C GLU A 396 -12.11 -17.37 6.30
N VAL A 397 -11.56 -16.42 7.07
CA VAL A 397 -10.20 -15.90 6.87
C VAL A 397 -9.17 -17.03 7.03
N TRP A 398 -9.30 -17.85 8.09
CA TRP A 398 -8.44 -19.00 8.28
C TRP A 398 -8.51 -20.01 7.13
N ASP A 399 -9.72 -20.37 6.71
CA ASP A 399 -9.94 -21.36 5.65
C ASP A 399 -9.32 -20.90 4.31
N ILE A 400 -9.36 -19.60 4.01
CA ILE A 400 -8.71 -19.00 2.83
C ILE A 400 -7.19 -19.14 2.96
N ILE A 401 -6.59 -18.68 4.07
CA ILE A 401 -5.15 -18.72 4.31
C ILE A 401 -4.63 -20.17 4.24
N ALA A 402 -5.34 -21.10 4.86
CA ALA A 402 -4.96 -22.51 4.87
C ALA A 402 -5.08 -23.15 3.48
N LYS A 403 -6.13 -22.83 2.73
CA LYS A 403 -6.35 -23.33 1.36
C LYS A 403 -5.28 -22.83 0.39
N GLU A 404 -4.86 -21.59 0.56
CA GLU A 404 -3.80 -20.97 -0.25
C GLU A 404 -2.39 -21.38 0.18
N GLY A 405 -2.24 -22.16 1.26
CA GLY A 405 -0.95 -22.60 1.78
C GLY A 405 -0.13 -21.47 2.45
N ARG A 406 -0.78 -20.37 2.84
CA ARG A 406 -0.13 -19.16 3.39
C ARG A 406 0.06 -19.17 4.91
N VAL A 407 -0.19 -20.30 5.58
CA VAL A 407 -0.07 -20.42 7.04
C VAL A 407 1.34 -20.09 7.54
N ALA A 408 2.39 -20.55 6.83
CA ALA A 408 3.76 -20.25 7.19
C ALA A 408 4.10 -18.74 7.05
N MET A 409 3.55 -18.08 6.04
CA MET A 409 3.73 -16.64 5.83
C MET A 409 3.06 -15.85 6.97
N LEU A 410 1.86 -16.22 7.38
CA LEU A 410 1.17 -15.63 8.52
C LEU A 410 1.98 -15.84 9.81
N ALA A 411 2.48 -17.04 10.07
CA ALA A 411 3.32 -17.33 11.22
C ALA A 411 4.59 -16.46 11.23
N GLY A 412 5.24 -16.27 10.09
CA GLY A 412 6.39 -15.35 9.94
C GLY A 412 6.02 -13.90 10.28
N SER A 413 4.88 -13.41 9.79
CA SER A 413 4.40 -12.07 10.12
C SER A 413 4.15 -11.91 11.63
N VAL A 414 3.53 -12.90 12.27
CA VAL A 414 3.30 -12.90 13.73
C VAL A 414 4.63 -12.94 14.48
N ALA A 415 5.61 -13.74 14.05
CA ALA A 415 6.94 -13.78 14.64
C ALA A 415 7.63 -12.41 14.62
N ARG A 416 7.58 -11.72 13.47
CA ARG A 416 8.13 -10.36 13.30
C ARG A 416 7.44 -9.34 14.21
N LYS A 417 6.10 -9.39 14.33
CA LYS A 417 5.37 -8.53 15.27
C LYS A 417 5.80 -8.76 16.72
N LYS A 418 6.01 -10.02 17.10
CA LYS A 418 6.52 -10.37 18.43
C LYS A 418 7.96 -9.91 18.63
N ALA A 419 8.82 -10.02 17.62
CA ALA A 419 10.19 -9.52 17.67
C ALA A 419 10.24 -7.97 17.78
N ALA A 420 9.40 -7.26 17.03
CA ALA A 420 9.26 -5.82 17.18
C ALA A 420 8.81 -5.43 18.60
N ARG A 421 7.82 -6.12 19.14
CA ARG A 421 7.38 -5.94 20.53
C ARG A 421 8.51 -6.22 21.52
N PHE A 422 9.28 -7.28 21.29
CA PHE A 422 10.44 -7.61 22.13
C PHE A 422 11.48 -6.47 22.15
N ILE A 423 11.78 -5.86 21.00
CA ILE A 423 12.70 -4.70 20.92
C ILE A 423 12.18 -3.54 21.76
N ILE A 424 10.90 -3.22 21.64
CA ILE A 424 10.22 -2.13 22.37
C ILE A 424 10.24 -2.40 23.88
N ASP A 425 9.86 -3.59 24.30
CA ASP A 425 9.80 -3.97 25.72
C ASP A 425 11.19 -4.01 26.39
N ASN A 426 12.25 -4.11 25.60
CA ASN A 426 13.65 -4.08 26.09
C ASN A 426 14.35 -2.74 25.83
N ALA A 427 13.64 -1.67 25.49
CA ALA A 427 14.18 -0.31 25.40
C ALA A 427 14.55 0.22 26.81
N LYS A 428 15.48 1.17 26.89
CA LYS A 428 15.95 1.69 28.20
C LYS A 428 14.85 2.37 29.03
N ASP A 429 13.84 2.92 28.36
CA ASP A 429 12.73 3.65 28.98
C ASP A 429 11.36 2.96 28.74
N ALA A 430 11.35 1.63 28.64
CA ALA A 430 10.14 0.85 28.34
C ALA A 430 9.01 1.03 29.38
N GLU A 431 9.34 1.33 30.65
CA GLU A 431 8.36 1.51 31.75
C GLU A 431 7.44 2.75 31.62
N ALA A 432 7.68 3.62 30.61
CA ALA A 432 6.91 4.85 30.43
C ALA A 432 5.97 4.81 29.20
N ALA A 433 5.79 3.64 28.57
CA ALA A 433 4.99 3.47 27.36
C ALA A 433 3.69 2.64 27.54
N GLU A 434 3.29 2.36 28.84
CA GLU A 434 2.01 1.74 29.17
C GLU A 434 0.87 2.75 29.37
#